data_2630f7228a25261f1dda8aa3a606ed94
#
_entry.id   2630f7228a25261f1dda8aa3a606ed94
#
_cell.length_a   1.000
_cell.length_b   1.000
_cell.length_c   1.000
_cell.angle_alpha   90.00
_cell.angle_beta   90.00
_cell.angle_gamma   90.00
#
_symmetry.space_group_name_H-M   'P 1'
#
loop_
_entity.id
_entity.type
_entity.pdbx_description
1 polymer ?
#
loop_
_entity_poly.entity_id
_entity_poly.type
_entity_poly.pdbx_seq_one_letter_code
_entity_poly.pdbx_strand_id
1 'polypeptide(L)'
;MDTDQIRRAVKRISHEIVERNRGVKNIVVVGIRRRGVYLAQRIADYVEKIEGAKVPVGAIDITLYRDDFQVTKNIQTKPVVGTTDIKEDVTDKVIVLVDDVLFTGRTIRAALDELIDFGRPRQIQLAVLVDRGHREFPIKADYVGRNLPTSENELVEVKLTELDGRDEVLLGEMEE
;
A
#
# COMPACT_ATOMS: atom_id res chain seq x y z
N MET A 1 14.24 8.23 -4.49
CA MET A 1 14.58 6.98 -5.23
C MET A 1 14.33 7.22 -6.71
N ASP A 2 15.19 6.69 -7.55
CA ASP A 2 14.98 6.67 -9.00
C ASP A 2 14.20 5.43 -9.47
N THR A 3 13.89 5.36 -10.75
CA THR A 3 13.13 4.27 -11.38
C THR A 3 13.74 2.89 -11.12
N ASP A 4 15.08 2.76 -11.20
CA ASP A 4 15.76 1.49 -10.99
C ASP A 4 15.71 1.04 -9.52
N GLN A 5 15.84 1.98 -8.60
CA GLN A 5 15.74 1.71 -7.16
C GLN A 5 14.33 1.25 -6.78
N ILE A 6 13.29 1.89 -7.34
CA ILE A 6 11.89 1.48 -7.13
C ILE A 6 11.67 0.07 -7.69
N ARG A 7 12.10 -0.19 -8.92
CA ARG A 7 11.98 -1.51 -9.55
C ARG A 7 12.65 -2.61 -8.73
N ARG A 8 13.87 -2.37 -8.23
CA ARG A 8 14.60 -3.33 -7.38
C ARG A 8 13.90 -3.55 -6.04
N ALA A 9 13.37 -2.49 -5.42
CA ALA A 9 12.63 -2.58 -4.17
C ALA A 9 11.36 -3.43 -4.32
N VAL A 10 10.56 -3.18 -5.36
CA VAL A 10 9.34 -3.96 -5.65
C VAL A 10 9.68 -5.42 -5.92
N LYS A 11 10.72 -5.69 -6.72
CA LYS A 11 11.17 -7.06 -7.00
C LYS A 11 11.61 -7.78 -5.72
N ARG A 12 12.36 -7.13 -4.83
CA ARG A 12 12.81 -7.69 -3.56
C ARG A 12 11.61 -7.99 -2.64
N ILE A 13 10.67 -7.05 -2.49
CA ILE A 13 9.44 -7.26 -1.73
C ILE A 13 8.68 -8.48 -2.25
N SER A 14 8.58 -8.66 -3.57
CA SER A 14 7.90 -9.81 -4.17
C SER A 14 8.56 -11.14 -3.80
N HIS A 15 9.89 -11.21 -3.78
CA HIS A 15 10.62 -12.39 -3.31
C HIS A 15 10.40 -12.64 -1.81
N GLU A 16 10.44 -11.61 -0.98
CA GLU A 16 10.21 -11.70 0.47
C GLU A 16 8.80 -12.22 0.78
N ILE A 17 7.79 -11.77 0.02
CA ILE A 17 6.40 -12.24 0.15
C ILE A 17 6.31 -13.76 -0.15
N VAL A 18 6.88 -14.19 -1.26
CA VAL A 18 6.87 -15.61 -1.66
C VAL A 18 7.59 -16.46 -0.62
N GLU A 19 8.76 -16.05 -0.18
CA GLU A 19 9.58 -16.77 0.80
C GLU A 19 8.87 -16.90 2.14
N ARG A 20 8.36 -15.80 2.70
CA ARG A 20 7.67 -15.80 3.99
C ARG A 20 6.42 -16.66 4.00
N ASN A 21 5.67 -16.65 2.90
CA ASN A 21 4.41 -17.39 2.79
C ASN A 21 4.60 -18.82 2.22
N ARG A 22 5.82 -19.21 1.90
CA ARG A 22 6.14 -20.53 1.33
C ARG A 22 5.34 -20.83 0.05
N GLY A 23 5.28 -19.85 -0.83
CA GLY A 23 4.48 -19.85 -2.04
C GLY A 23 3.29 -18.89 -1.99
N VAL A 24 2.39 -19.00 -2.95
CA VAL A 24 1.35 -17.99 -3.19
C VAL A 24 -0.08 -18.52 -3.16
N LYS A 25 -0.28 -19.81 -2.84
CA LYS A 25 -1.55 -20.51 -3.00
C LYS A 25 -2.75 -19.84 -2.30
N ASN A 26 -2.52 -19.16 -1.18
CA ASN A 26 -3.59 -18.54 -0.39
C ASN A 26 -3.35 -17.05 -0.18
N ILE A 27 -2.66 -16.40 -1.11
CA ILE A 27 -2.37 -14.96 -1.07
C ILE A 27 -3.35 -14.20 -1.94
N VAL A 28 -3.83 -13.06 -1.44
CA VAL A 28 -4.50 -12.01 -2.20
C VAL A 28 -3.72 -10.72 -1.96
N VAL A 29 -3.35 -10.02 -3.01
CA VAL A 29 -2.67 -8.73 -2.91
C VAL A 29 -3.71 -7.62 -3.04
N VAL A 30 -3.76 -6.70 -2.09
CA VAL A 30 -4.75 -5.62 -2.07
C VAL A 30 -4.03 -4.28 -1.98
N GLY A 31 -4.19 -3.45 -2.99
CA GLY A 31 -3.61 -2.11 -3.02
C GLY A 31 -4.56 -1.06 -2.48
N ILE A 32 -4.04 -0.14 -1.66
CA ILE A 32 -4.78 1.06 -1.23
C ILE A 32 -4.76 2.08 -2.37
N ARG A 33 -5.95 2.60 -2.72
CA ARG A 33 -6.04 3.64 -3.75
C ARG A 33 -5.32 4.92 -3.29
N ARG A 34 -4.54 5.59 -4.16
CA ARG A 34 -4.44 5.31 -5.59
C ARG A 34 -3.15 4.55 -5.95
N ARG A 35 -1.98 4.94 -5.42
CA ARG A 35 -0.66 4.41 -5.81
C ARG A 35 -0.44 2.98 -5.33
N GLY A 36 -0.98 2.62 -4.18
CA GLY A 36 -0.91 1.25 -3.67
C GLY A 36 -1.45 0.20 -4.63
N VAL A 37 -2.46 0.54 -5.44
CA VAL A 37 -3.04 -0.38 -6.43
C VAL A 37 -2.04 -0.71 -7.53
N TYR A 38 -1.30 0.26 -8.05
CA TYR A 38 -0.29 0.03 -9.08
C TYR A 38 0.91 -0.73 -8.53
N LEU A 39 1.33 -0.42 -7.30
CA LEU A 39 2.38 -1.19 -6.63
C LEU A 39 1.94 -2.64 -6.37
N ALA A 40 0.69 -2.87 -5.97
CA ALA A 40 0.11 -4.20 -5.80
C ALA A 40 0.14 -4.99 -7.10
N GLN A 41 -0.22 -4.37 -8.22
CA GLN A 41 -0.15 -5.00 -9.54
C GLN A 41 1.29 -5.36 -9.91
N ARG A 42 2.24 -4.45 -9.72
CA ARG A 42 3.65 -4.70 -9.98
C ARG A 42 4.21 -5.87 -9.13
N ILE A 43 3.80 -5.93 -7.85
CA ILE A 43 4.17 -7.04 -6.97
C ILE A 43 3.59 -8.35 -7.51
N ALA A 44 2.30 -8.38 -7.87
CA ALA A 44 1.66 -9.57 -8.42
C ALA A 44 2.32 -10.06 -9.71
N ASP A 45 2.70 -9.14 -10.59
CA ASP A 45 3.41 -9.46 -11.85
C ASP A 45 4.79 -10.08 -11.59
N TYR A 46 5.53 -9.60 -10.59
CA TYR A 46 6.80 -10.20 -10.18
C TYR A 46 6.60 -11.56 -9.51
N VAL A 47 5.60 -11.69 -8.66
CA VAL A 47 5.26 -12.97 -8.01
C VAL A 47 4.90 -14.03 -9.06
N GLU A 48 4.11 -13.67 -10.09
CA GLU A 48 3.79 -14.57 -11.20
C GLU A 48 5.06 -15.03 -11.95
N LYS A 49 6.01 -14.12 -12.16
CA LYS A 49 7.31 -14.47 -12.80
C LYS A 49 8.16 -15.39 -11.93
N ILE A 50 8.09 -15.28 -10.60
CA ILE A 50 8.85 -16.09 -9.66
C ILE A 50 8.24 -17.48 -9.51
N GLU A 51 6.92 -17.57 -9.32
CA GLU A 51 6.20 -18.79 -8.96
C GLU A 51 5.52 -19.50 -10.15
N GLY A 52 5.38 -18.82 -11.28
CA GLY A 52 4.61 -19.32 -12.43
C GLY A 52 3.09 -19.40 -12.17
N ALA A 53 2.60 -18.76 -11.12
CA ALA A 53 1.20 -18.75 -10.73
C ALA A 53 0.71 -17.32 -10.47
N LYS A 54 -0.48 -17.00 -10.98
CA LYS A 54 -1.13 -15.71 -10.73
C LYS A 54 -1.63 -15.62 -9.29
N VAL A 55 -1.49 -14.43 -8.71
CA VAL A 55 -2.15 -14.06 -7.46
C VAL A 55 -3.26 -13.06 -7.73
N PRO A 56 -4.42 -13.18 -7.08
CA PRO A 56 -5.49 -12.21 -7.19
C PRO A 56 -5.05 -10.84 -6.68
N VAL A 57 -5.46 -9.78 -7.37
CA VAL A 57 -5.22 -8.39 -6.99
C VAL A 57 -6.54 -7.69 -6.76
N GLY A 58 -6.68 -7.04 -5.62
CA GLY A 58 -7.82 -6.19 -5.28
C GLY A 58 -7.39 -4.75 -5.06
N ALA A 59 -8.37 -3.87 -5.00
CA ALA A 59 -8.21 -2.46 -4.67
C ALA A 59 -9.16 -2.07 -3.55
N ILE A 60 -8.65 -1.29 -2.58
CA ILE A 60 -9.45 -0.78 -1.47
C ILE A 60 -9.43 0.76 -1.49
N ASP A 61 -10.60 1.36 -1.28
CA ASP A 61 -10.73 2.82 -1.15
C ASP A 61 -11.12 3.18 0.27
N ILE A 62 -10.21 3.82 0.97
CA ILE A 62 -10.37 4.19 2.36
C ILE A 62 -11.04 5.56 2.58
N THR A 63 -11.50 6.22 1.52
CA THR A 63 -12.02 7.60 1.59
C THR A 63 -13.11 7.75 2.64
N LEU A 64 -13.99 6.77 2.80
CA LEU A 64 -15.08 6.78 3.80
C LEU A 64 -14.62 6.45 5.23
N TYR A 65 -13.45 5.84 5.40
CA TYR A 65 -12.94 5.37 6.69
C TYR A 65 -11.85 6.29 7.27
N ARG A 66 -11.47 7.34 6.55
CA ARG A 66 -10.48 8.31 7.03
C ARG A 66 -11.07 9.24 8.06
N ASP A 67 -10.41 9.38 9.20
CA ASP A 67 -10.79 10.24 10.30
C ASP A 67 -10.33 11.71 10.13
N ASP A 68 -9.40 11.97 9.20
CA ASP A 68 -8.88 13.31 8.89
C ASP A 68 -9.84 14.18 8.05
N PHE A 69 -10.87 13.61 7.43
CA PHE A 69 -11.91 14.39 6.73
C PHE A 69 -12.78 15.28 7.65
N GLN A 70 -12.80 15.01 8.93
CA GLN A 70 -13.57 15.85 9.88
C GLN A 70 -12.88 17.19 10.19
N VAL A 71 -11.61 17.35 9.90
CA VAL A 71 -10.84 18.56 10.23
C VAL A 71 -10.94 19.64 9.15
N THR A 72 -11.24 19.27 7.91
CA THR A 72 -11.35 20.20 6.78
C THR A 72 -12.81 20.58 6.48
N LYS A 73 -13.49 21.20 7.45
CA LYS A 73 -14.89 21.68 7.30
C LYS A 73 -15.11 22.80 6.25
N ASN A 74 -14.08 23.21 5.50
CA ASN A 74 -14.16 24.38 4.62
C ASN A 74 -13.90 24.12 3.13
N ILE A 75 -13.84 22.86 2.67
CA ILE A 75 -13.71 22.61 1.24
C ILE A 75 -15.01 21.98 0.73
N GLN A 76 -15.76 22.75 -0.07
CA GLN A 76 -17.01 22.32 -0.74
C GLN A 76 -16.81 21.28 -1.86
N THR A 77 -15.70 20.60 -1.89
CA THR A 77 -15.47 19.48 -2.82
C THR A 77 -15.87 18.17 -2.13
N LYS A 78 -16.98 17.60 -2.58
CA LYS A 78 -17.33 16.22 -2.18
C LYS A 78 -16.15 15.31 -2.52
N PRO A 79 -15.64 14.49 -1.56
CA PRO A 79 -14.59 13.56 -1.87
C PRO A 79 -15.08 12.63 -2.99
N VAL A 80 -14.28 12.48 -4.05
CA VAL A 80 -14.54 11.49 -5.08
C VAL A 80 -14.23 10.12 -4.47
N VAL A 81 -15.27 9.43 -4.02
CA VAL A 81 -15.16 8.07 -3.49
C VAL A 81 -14.88 7.14 -4.67
N GLY A 82 -13.72 6.51 -4.67
CA GLY A 82 -13.43 5.42 -5.59
C GLY A 82 -14.22 4.17 -5.19
N THR A 83 -14.12 3.14 -5.99
CA THR A 83 -14.77 1.86 -5.71
C THR A 83 -13.77 0.89 -5.12
N THR A 84 -14.07 0.30 -3.97
CA THR A 84 -13.38 -0.90 -3.49
C THR A 84 -13.76 -2.06 -4.41
N ASP A 85 -12.76 -2.75 -4.94
CA ASP A 85 -12.92 -3.87 -5.86
C ASP A 85 -12.05 -5.06 -5.39
N ILE A 86 -12.65 -5.92 -4.59
CA ILE A 86 -12.05 -7.19 -4.14
C ILE A 86 -13.00 -8.30 -4.59
N LYS A 87 -12.62 -8.99 -5.67
CA LYS A 87 -13.45 -10.06 -6.27
C LYS A 87 -13.28 -11.39 -5.57
N GLU A 88 -12.14 -11.59 -4.90
CA GLU A 88 -11.84 -12.83 -4.19
C GLU A 88 -12.46 -12.83 -2.80
N ASP A 89 -12.88 -14.01 -2.35
CA ASP A 89 -13.19 -14.21 -0.94
C ASP A 89 -11.89 -14.13 -0.12
N VAL A 90 -11.85 -13.15 0.77
CA VAL A 90 -10.68 -12.90 1.63
C VAL A 90 -10.63 -13.83 2.85
N THR A 91 -11.70 -14.57 3.12
CA THR A 91 -11.81 -15.45 4.30
C THR A 91 -10.77 -16.55 4.22
N ASP A 92 -10.07 -16.78 5.33
CA ASP A 92 -8.96 -17.74 5.48
C ASP A 92 -7.76 -17.51 4.54
N LYS A 93 -7.70 -16.36 3.84
CA LYS A 93 -6.57 -15.98 3.00
C LYS A 93 -5.54 -15.16 3.76
N VAL A 94 -4.33 -15.10 3.23
CA VAL A 94 -3.33 -14.11 3.60
C VAL A 94 -3.50 -12.90 2.68
N ILE A 95 -3.80 -11.76 3.25
CA ILE A 95 -3.89 -10.51 2.51
C ILE A 95 -2.55 -9.79 2.61
N VAL A 96 -1.96 -9.46 1.47
CA VAL A 96 -0.83 -8.53 1.40
C VAL A 96 -1.39 -7.16 1.04
N LEU A 97 -1.54 -6.32 2.04
CA LEU A 97 -1.99 -4.93 1.89
C LEU A 97 -0.82 -4.07 1.42
N VAL A 98 -1.02 -3.30 0.37
CA VAL A 98 0.05 -2.54 -0.29
C VAL A 98 -0.27 -1.05 -0.30
N ASP A 99 0.70 -0.24 0.13
CA ASP A 99 0.65 1.22 0.04
C ASP A 99 1.99 1.80 -0.41
N ASP A 100 2.00 3.08 -0.79
CA ASP A 100 3.22 3.76 -1.22
C ASP A 100 4.06 4.27 -0.04
N VAL A 101 3.45 4.97 0.92
CA VAL A 101 4.15 5.58 2.08
C VAL A 101 3.48 5.22 3.38
N LEU A 102 4.24 4.66 4.31
CA LEU A 102 3.82 4.47 5.68
C LEU A 102 4.33 5.64 6.53
N PHE A 103 3.39 6.38 7.10
CA PHE A 103 3.64 7.53 7.96
C PHE A 103 3.04 7.31 9.35
N THR A 104 1.91 7.92 9.65
CA THR A 104 1.26 7.85 10.98
C THR A 104 0.59 6.49 11.25
N GLY A 105 0.25 5.75 10.21
CA GLY A 105 -0.51 4.51 10.28
C GLY A 105 -2.04 4.71 10.16
N ARG A 106 -2.54 5.94 10.05
CA ARG A 106 -3.99 6.23 9.94
C ARG A 106 -4.60 5.62 8.68
N THR A 107 -3.94 5.73 7.54
CA THR A 107 -4.35 5.11 6.28
C THR A 107 -4.47 3.59 6.42
N ILE A 108 -3.47 2.95 7.02
CA ILE A 108 -3.45 1.51 7.20
C ILE A 108 -4.54 1.06 8.18
N ARG A 109 -4.75 1.78 9.27
CA ARG A 109 -5.85 1.50 10.20
C ARG A 109 -7.20 1.53 9.49
N ALA A 110 -7.46 2.57 8.69
CA ALA A 110 -8.69 2.68 7.90
C ALA A 110 -8.86 1.52 6.91
N ALA A 111 -7.79 1.11 6.25
CA ALA A 111 -7.79 -0.04 5.33
C ALA A 111 -8.06 -1.37 6.05
N LEU A 112 -7.53 -1.55 7.27
CA LEU A 112 -7.83 -2.73 8.08
C LEU A 112 -9.30 -2.80 8.46
N ASP A 113 -9.90 -1.68 8.89
CA ASP A 113 -11.32 -1.61 9.23
C ASP A 113 -12.19 -2.02 8.01
N GLU A 114 -11.87 -1.50 6.82
CA GLU A 114 -12.61 -1.84 5.61
C GLU A 114 -12.40 -3.29 5.17
N LEU A 115 -11.18 -3.81 5.22
CA LEU A 115 -10.90 -5.21 4.84
C LEU A 115 -11.69 -6.23 5.67
N ILE A 116 -11.87 -5.97 6.95
CA ILE A 116 -12.62 -6.84 7.87
C ILE A 116 -14.09 -6.92 7.48
N ASP A 117 -14.65 -5.88 6.86
CA ASP A 117 -16.04 -5.89 6.36
C ASP A 117 -16.23 -6.85 5.16
N PHE A 118 -15.16 -7.20 4.44
CA PHE A 118 -15.18 -8.15 3.31
C PHE A 118 -15.06 -9.61 3.72
N GLY A 119 -14.70 -9.90 4.96
CA GLY A 119 -14.56 -11.27 5.45
C GLY A 119 -13.54 -11.36 6.59
N ARG A 120 -13.14 -12.59 6.92
CA ARG A 120 -12.19 -12.86 7.98
C ARG A 120 -10.87 -13.40 7.43
N PRO A 121 -9.92 -12.55 7.03
CA PRO A 121 -8.60 -13.01 6.62
C PRO A 121 -7.91 -13.81 7.72
N ARG A 122 -7.14 -14.81 7.34
CA ARG A 122 -6.29 -15.54 8.29
C ARG A 122 -5.17 -14.65 8.82
N GLN A 123 -4.65 -13.77 7.98
CA GLN A 123 -3.59 -12.83 8.30
C GLN A 123 -3.61 -11.67 7.33
N ILE A 124 -3.26 -10.49 7.81
CA ILE A 124 -2.98 -9.32 6.97
C ILE A 124 -1.51 -8.96 7.16
N GLN A 125 -0.77 -8.90 6.07
CA GLN A 125 0.63 -8.47 6.00
C GLN A 125 0.66 -7.12 5.30
N LEU A 126 1.57 -6.23 5.68
CA LEU A 126 1.69 -4.89 5.13
C LEU A 126 2.98 -4.75 4.32
N ALA A 127 2.85 -4.34 3.07
CA ALA A 127 3.96 -3.98 2.19
C ALA A 127 3.89 -2.50 1.83
N VAL A 128 4.98 -1.76 2.00
CA VAL A 128 5.07 -0.34 1.65
C VAL A 128 6.34 -0.06 0.85
N LEU A 129 6.25 0.88 -0.09
CA LEU A 129 7.43 1.29 -0.85
C LEU A 129 8.40 2.07 0.05
N VAL A 130 7.88 3.00 0.86
CA VAL A 130 8.65 3.82 1.78
C VAL A 130 8.04 3.80 3.18
N ASP A 131 8.86 3.59 4.19
CA ASP A 131 8.53 3.83 5.59
C ASP A 131 9.29 5.07 6.06
N ARG A 132 8.56 6.15 6.41
CA ARG A 132 9.16 7.42 6.84
C ARG A 132 9.18 7.64 8.36
N GLY A 133 8.64 6.71 9.14
CA GLY A 133 8.53 6.86 10.60
C GLY A 133 7.32 7.69 11.04
N HIS A 134 7.39 8.28 12.23
CA HIS A 134 6.38 9.16 12.85
C HIS A 134 5.00 8.51 13.06
N ARG A 135 4.99 7.29 13.62
CA ARG A 135 3.75 6.56 13.91
C ARG A 135 2.91 7.23 14.98
N GLU A 136 1.60 7.28 14.74
CA GLU A 136 0.58 7.54 15.75
C GLU A 136 -0.13 6.24 16.19
N PHE A 137 -0.08 5.20 15.37
CA PHE A 137 -0.62 3.88 15.64
C PHE A 137 0.51 2.83 15.69
N PRO A 138 0.37 1.76 16.50
CA PRO A 138 1.39 0.71 16.62
C PRO A 138 1.37 -0.22 15.40
N ILE A 139 1.59 0.33 14.21
CA ILE A 139 1.59 -0.36 12.93
C ILE A 139 3.02 -0.43 12.40
N LYS A 140 3.42 -1.63 11.99
CA LYS A 140 4.71 -1.90 11.37
C LYS A 140 4.50 -2.63 10.05
N ALA A 141 5.22 -2.21 9.01
CA ALA A 141 5.23 -2.94 7.76
C ALA A 141 6.03 -4.25 7.88
N ASP A 142 5.52 -5.29 7.22
CA ASP A 142 6.20 -6.58 7.09
C ASP A 142 7.27 -6.54 6.00
N TYR A 143 7.01 -5.76 4.95
CA TYR A 143 7.87 -5.59 3.78
C TYR A 143 8.04 -4.10 3.51
N VAL A 144 9.28 -3.64 3.44
CA VAL A 144 9.62 -2.22 3.23
C VAL A 144 10.57 -2.08 2.07
N GLY A 145 10.21 -1.28 1.09
CA GLY A 145 11.10 -0.95 -0.03
C GLY A 145 12.30 -0.14 0.44
N ARG A 146 12.06 0.92 1.20
CA ARG A 146 13.10 1.75 1.79
C ARG A 146 12.64 2.37 3.10
N ASN A 147 13.47 2.26 4.14
CA ASN A 147 13.33 3.08 5.33
C ASN A 147 13.97 4.45 5.05
N LEU A 148 13.19 5.50 5.20
CA LEU A 148 13.61 6.89 4.98
C LEU A 148 13.28 7.72 6.23
N PRO A 149 14.18 7.77 7.22
CA PRO A 149 13.98 8.65 8.36
C PRO A 149 13.81 10.09 7.91
N THR A 150 12.74 10.73 8.35
CA THR A 150 12.40 12.12 7.99
C THR A 150 12.14 12.93 9.25
N SER A 151 12.16 14.25 9.13
CA SER A 151 11.57 15.14 10.12
C SER A 151 10.04 15.20 9.93
N GLU A 152 9.33 15.75 10.93
CA GLU A 152 7.87 15.93 10.82
C GLU A 152 7.49 16.88 9.68
N ASN A 153 8.32 17.88 9.40
CA ASN A 153 8.08 18.90 8.39
C ASN A 153 8.50 18.48 6.97
N GLU A 154 9.12 17.33 6.82
CA GLU A 154 9.46 16.80 5.50
C GLU A 154 8.28 16.03 4.90
N LEU A 155 8.15 16.09 3.59
CA LEU A 155 7.14 15.38 2.81
C LEU A 155 7.81 14.33 1.92
N VAL A 156 7.29 13.12 1.93
CA VAL A 156 7.68 12.08 0.98
C VAL A 156 6.62 12.00 -0.11
N GLU A 157 7.03 12.28 -1.35
CA GLU A 157 6.17 12.18 -2.52
C GLU A 157 6.60 11.00 -3.38
N VAL A 158 5.68 10.07 -3.63
CA VAL A 158 5.88 8.95 -4.55
C VAL A 158 5.20 9.28 -5.87
N LYS A 159 5.94 9.16 -6.97
CA LYS A 159 5.42 9.24 -8.35
C LYS A 159 5.55 7.88 -9.00
N LEU A 160 4.50 7.46 -9.71
CA LEU A 160 4.48 6.20 -10.44
C LEU A 160 4.11 6.46 -11.90
N THR A 161 4.77 5.73 -12.80
CA THR A 161 4.61 5.90 -14.25
C THR A 161 3.14 5.85 -14.68
N GLU A 162 2.33 5.03 -14.05
CA GLU A 162 0.91 4.84 -14.37
C GLU A 162 0.06 6.08 -14.08
N LEU A 163 0.47 6.93 -13.14
CA LEU A 163 -0.27 8.15 -12.75
C LEU A 163 0.49 9.44 -13.12
N ASP A 164 1.81 9.39 -12.98
CA ASP A 164 2.64 10.60 -12.98
C ASP A 164 3.61 10.62 -14.19
N GLY A 165 3.57 9.58 -15.05
CA GLY A 165 4.44 9.43 -16.23
C GLY A 165 5.90 9.10 -15.92
N ARG A 166 6.26 8.94 -14.66
CA ARG A 166 7.60 8.57 -14.21
C ARG A 166 7.59 7.90 -12.84
N ASP A 167 8.59 7.09 -12.58
CA ASP A 167 8.82 6.47 -11.27
C ASP A 167 9.87 7.26 -10.50
N GLU A 168 9.47 7.82 -9.37
CA GLU A 168 10.35 8.64 -8.53
C GLU A 168 9.84 8.69 -7.09
N VAL A 169 10.76 8.74 -6.12
CA VAL A 169 10.44 9.14 -4.75
C VAL A 169 11.26 10.35 -4.40
N LEU A 170 10.59 11.43 -4.05
CA LEU A 170 11.14 12.72 -3.67
C LEU A 170 10.97 12.95 -2.17
N LEU A 171 11.92 13.65 -1.60
CA LEU A 171 11.85 14.24 -0.28
C LEU A 171 11.78 15.75 -0.46
N GLY A 172 10.76 16.39 0.06
CA GLY A 172 10.56 17.82 0.05
C GLY A 172 10.31 18.35 1.45
N GLU A 173 10.23 19.64 1.60
CA GLU A 173 9.79 20.31 2.82
C GLU A 173 8.35 20.80 2.61
N MET A 174 7.53 20.74 3.66
CA MET A 174 6.22 21.39 3.64
C MET A 174 6.45 22.90 3.72
N GLU A 175 5.97 23.63 2.73
CA GLU A 175 5.90 25.11 2.81
C GLU A 175 4.93 25.48 3.95
N GLU A 176 5.37 26.42 4.81
CA GLU A 176 4.55 26.95 5.92
C GLU A 176 3.35 27.74 5.41
#